data_78e43ddfb604cd59233d1143e23349c1
#
_entry.id   78e43ddfb604cd59233d1143e23349c1
#
_cell.length_a   1.000
_cell.length_b   1.000
_cell.length_c   1.000
_cell.angle_alpha   90.00
_cell.angle_beta   90.00
_cell.angle_gamma   90.00
#
_symmetry.space_group_name_H-M   'P 1'
#
loop_
_entity.id
_entity.type
_entity.pdbx_description
1 polymer ?
#
loop_
_entity_poly.entity_id
_entity_poly.type
_entity_poly.pdbx_seq_one_letter_code
_entity_poly.pdbx_strand_id
1 'polypeptide(L)'
;MPQPFVLPDSVTPARRRLASVPVCLEQCIEDRLQRIVPSSEIHPQPLHRAMRHAVFSGGKRIRPQLLLQIAGACGADLREFDLALSVGCAVELIHTASLVHDDLPCFDDAATRRGQPTVH
;
A
#
# COMPACT_ATOMS: atom_id res chain seq x y z
N MET A 1 -38.95 -16.12 1.97
CA MET A 1 -37.70 -15.85 2.65
C MET A 1 -36.54 -16.33 1.76
N PRO A 2 -35.59 -15.51 1.41
CA PRO A 2 -34.41 -15.97 0.65
C PRO A 2 -33.59 -16.91 1.56
N GLN A 3 -33.20 -18.05 1.02
CA GLN A 3 -32.32 -19.00 1.70
C GLN A 3 -30.95 -18.38 1.92
N PRO A 4 -30.28 -18.63 3.08
CA PRO A 4 -28.93 -18.16 3.29
C PRO A 4 -27.98 -18.81 2.27
N PHE A 5 -27.11 -18.02 1.68
CA PHE A 5 -26.07 -18.49 0.78
C PHE A 5 -25.09 -19.40 1.56
N VAL A 6 -25.13 -20.70 1.28
CA VAL A 6 -24.21 -21.68 1.86
C VAL A 6 -23.12 -21.96 0.85
N LEU A 7 -21.88 -21.65 1.20
CA LEU A 7 -20.72 -22.05 0.40
C LEU A 7 -20.59 -23.58 0.42
N PRO A 8 -20.32 -24.22 -0.73
CA PRO A 8 -20.13 -25.69 -0.76
C PRO A 8 -18.88 -26.09 0.02
N ASP A 9 -18.98 -27.12 0.83
CA ASP A 9 -17.94 -27.69 1.70
C ASP A 9 -16.70 -28.25 0.96
N SER A 10 -16.66 -28.19 -0.36
CA SER A 10 -15.61 -28.78 -1.20
C SER A 10 -14.41 -27.87 -1.52
N VAL A 11 -14.31 -26.69 -0.92
CA VAL A 11 -13.19 -25.76 -1.15
C VAL A 11 -12.37 -25.60 0.13
N THR A 12 -11.79 -26.71 0.59
CA THR A 12 -10.78 -26.66 1.65
C THR A 12 -9.50 -27.36 1.21
N PRO A 13 -8.63 -26.74 0.39
CA PRO A 13 -7.23 -27.06 0.49
C PRO A 13 -6.77 -26.58 1.86
N ALA A 14 -5.94 -27.38 2.55
CA ALA A 14 -5.39 -27.07 3.87
C ALA A 14 -4.82 -25.62 3.84
N ARG A 15 -5.59 -24.67 4.37
CA ARG A 15 -5.15 -23.29 4.53
C ARG A 15 -3.95 -23.33 5.45
N ARG A 16 -2.75 -23.16 4.90
CA ARG A 16 -1.56 -22.88 5.70
C ARG A 16 -1.82 -21.51 6.36
N ARG A 17 -2.41 -21.57 7.56
CA ARG A 17 -2.57 -20.37 8.40
C ARG A 17 -1.20 -19.74 8.55
N LEU A 18 -1.12 -18.44 8.42
CA LEU A 18 0.00 -17.62 8.85
C LEU A 18 0.12 -17.80 10.39
N ALA A 19 0.65 -18.96 10.83
CA ALA A 19 1.01 -19.17 12.21
C ALA A 19 2.18 -18.24 12.50
N SER A 20 1.89 -17.11 13.17
CA SER A 20 2.84 -16.28 13.95
C SER A 20 4.25 -16.12 13.37
N VAL A 21 4.37 -15.64 12.13
CA VAL A 21 5.60 -14.95 11.76
C VAL A 21 5.45 -13.54 12.33
N PRO A 22 6.36 -13.05 13.20
CA PRO A 22 6.38 -11.67 13.60
C PRO A 22 6.87 -10.85 12.41
N VAL A 23 5.99 -10.67 11.42
CA VAL A 23 6.27 -9.86 10.25
C VAL A 23 5.95 -8.43 10.66
N CYS A 24 6.96 -7.57 10.64
CA CYS A 24 6.73 -6.15 10.72
C CYS A 24 5.99 -5.74 9.44
N LEU A 25 4.68 -5.51 9.53
CA LEU A 25 3.85 -5.13 8.39
C LEU A 25 4.39 -3.87 7.70
N GLU A 26 4.90 -2.92 8.49
CA GLU A 26 5.51 -1.70 7.97
C GLU A 26 6.70 -2.02 7.05
N GLN A 27 7.57 -2.93 7.47
CA GLN A 27 8.72 -3.32 6.66
C GLN A 27 8.29 -4.00 5.36
N CYS A 28 7.30 -4.89 5.39
CA CYS A 28 6.77 -5.53 4.19
C CYS A 28 6.20 -4.50 3.20
N ILE A 29 5.49 -3.49 3.71
CA ILE A 29 4.91 -2.42 2.91
C ILE A 29 6.02 -1.56 2.29
N GLU A 30 7.01 -1.12 3.08
CA GLU A 30 8.12 -0.31 2.59
C GLU A 30 8.94 -1.08 1.54
N ASP A 31 9.28 -2.33 1.79
CA ASP A 31 10.02 -3.18 0.85
C ASP A 31 9.25 -3.36 -0.47
N ARG A 32 7.92 -3.52 -0.41
CA ARG A 32 7.07 -3.61 -1.60
C ARG A 32 7.03 -2.29 -2.35
N LEU A 33 6.84 -1.17 -1.67
CA LEU A 33 6.86 0.16 -2.28
C LEU A 33 8.21 0.46 -2.94
N GLN A 34 9.33 0.11 -2.29
CA GLN A 34 10.67 0.28 -2.84
C GLN A 34 10.88 -0.49 -4.16
N ARG A 35 10.23 -1.65 -4.32
CA ARG A 35 10.29 -2.45 -5.55
C ARG A 35 9.38 -1.93 -6.66
N ILE A 36 8.23 -1.36 -6.29
CA ILE A 36 7.23 -0.87 -7.25
C ILE A 36 7.63 0.49 -7.82
N VAL A 37 8.10 1.41 -6.97
CA VAL A 37 8.45 2.76 -7.39
C VAL A 37 9.80 2.75 -8.11
N PRO A 38 9.88 3.25 -9.35
CA PRO A 38 11.10 3.22 -10.13
C PRO A 38 12.28 3.88 -9.42
N SER A 39 13.50 3.40 -9.69
CA SER A 39 14.72 4.03 -9.17
C SER A 39 14.89 5.44 -9.75
N SER A 40 15.41 6.35 -8.93
CA SER A 40 15.75 7.73 -9.34
C SER A 40 16.80 7.79 -10.46
N GLU A 41 17.54 6.70 -10.70
CA GLU A 41 18.57 6.59 -11.72
C GLU A 41 18.03 6.21 -13.10
N ILE A 42 16.79 5.72 -13.18
CA ILE A 42 16.13 5.34 -14.42
C ILE A 42 15.60 6.59 -15.11
N HIS A 43 15.79 6.69 -16.42
CA HIS A 43 15.22 7.78 -17.23
C HIS A 43 13.70 7.62 -17.40
N PRO A 44 12.91 8.73 -17.27
CA PRO A 44 13.30 10.11 -17.01
C PRO A 44 13.55 10.38 -15.52
N GLN A 45 14.80 10.62 -15.16
CA GLN A 45 15.24 10.80 -13.78
C GLN A 45 14.46 11.87 -12.99
N PRO A 46 14.15 13.06 -13.53
CA PRO A 46 13.40 14.07 -12.77
C PRO A 46 12.03 13.56 -12.31
N LEU A 47 11.32 12.83 -13.16
CA LEU A 47 10.04 12.22 -12.83
C LEU A 47 10.17 11.19 -11.73
N HIS A 48 11.11 10.25 -11.86
CA HIS A 48 11.30 9.19 -10.87
C HIS A 48 11.80 9.71 -9.53
N ARG A 49 12.62 10.78 -9.50
CA ARG A 49 12.99 11.49 -8.26
C ARG A 49 11.77 12.11 -7.59
N ALA A 50 10.91 12.78 -8.35
CA ALA A 50 9.67 13.35 -7.84
C ALA A 50 8.73 12.29 -7.28
N MET A 51 8.55 11.16 -7.97
CA MET A 51 7.75 10.03 -7.50
C MET A 51 8.29 9.47 -6.17
N ARG A 52 9.60 9.24 -6.10
CA ARG A 52 10.25 8.74 -4.87
C ARG A 52 10.14 9.73 -3.73
N HIS A 53 10.36 11.02 -4.00
CA HIS A 53 10.17 12.08 -3.01
C HIS A 53 8.74 12.06 -2.45
N ALA A 54 7.72 12.00 -3.30
CA ALA A 54 6.33 11.96 -2.88
C ALA A 54 6.01 10.73 -2.00
N VAL A 55 6.48 9.55 -2.40
CA VAL A 55 6.16 8.29 -1.72
C VAL A 55 6.94 8.14 -0.41
N PHE A 56 8.23 8.48 -0.40
CA PHE A 56 9.15 8.19 0.71
C PHE A 56 9.44 9.39 1.64
N SER A 57 8.74 10.51 1.49
CA SER A 57 8.84 11.66 2.40
C SER A 57 8.16 11.45 3.76
N GLY A 58 7.90 10.20 4.13
CA GLY A 58 7.28 9.82 5.39
C GLY A 58 5.80 9.46 5.25
N GLY A 59 5.21 9.02 6.35
CA GLY A 59 3.82 8.60 6.43
C GLY A 59 3.67 7.32 7.23
N LYS A 60 2.52 7.17 7.90
CA LYS A 60 2.26 6.03 8.81
C LYS A 60 1.79 4.76 8.08
N ARG A 61 1.59 4.81 6.76
CA ARG A 61 1.11 3.66 5.97
C ARG A 61 -0.14 2.99 6.55
N ILE A 62 -1.05 3.76 7.10
CA ILE A 62 -2.24 3.22 7.82
C ILE A 62 -3.13 2.40 6.89
N ARG A 63 -3.33 2.85 5.65
CA ARG A 63 -4.22 2.18 4.70
C ARG A 63 -3.76 0.75 4.36
N PRO A 64 -2.52 0.53 3.92
CA PRO A 64 -2.03 -0.82 3.68
C PRO A 64 -1.94 -1.67 4.95
N GLN A 65 -1.58 -1.09 6.10
CA GLN A 65 -1.55 -1.82 7.37
C GLN A 65 -2.93 -2.33 7.75
N LEU A 66 -3.95 -1.48 7.67
CA LEU A 66 -5.34 -1.87 7.97
C LEU A 66 -5.81 -3.00 7.07
N LEU A 67 -5.52 -2.91 5.76
CA LEU A 67 -5.91 -3.93 4.80
C LEU A 67 -5.25 -5.28 5.13
N LEU A 68 -3.95 -5.29 5.46
CA LEU A 68 -3.23 -6.51 5.82
C LEU A 68 -3.73 -7.11 7.15
N GLN A 69 -4.06 -6.28 8.14
CA GLN A 69 -4.63 -6.74 9.40
C GLN A 69 -5.99 -7.38 9.20
N ILE A 70 -6.85 -6.79 8.36
CA ILE A 70 -8.16 -7.35 8.03
C ILE A 70 -8.00 -8.66 7.26
N ALA A 71 -7.13 -8.71 6.26
CA ALA A 71 -6.84 -9.94 5.52
C ALA A 71 -6.39 -11.07 6.45
N GLY A 72 -5.47 -10.77 7.37
CA GLY A 72 -5.02 -11.71 8.39
C GLY A 72 -6.14 -12.17 9.32
N ALA A 73 -6.99 -11.25 9.79
CA ALA A 73 -8.15 -11.57 10.63
C ALA A 73 -9.18 -12.46 9.90
N CYS A 74 -9.33 -12.27 8.58
CA CYS A 74 -10.17 -13.13 7.74
C CYS A 74 -9.53 -14.48 7.42
N GLY A 75 -8.31 -14.75 7.90
CA GLY A 75 -7.62 -16.03 7.70
C GLY A 75 -6.97 -16.17 6.33
N ALA A 76 -6.51 -15.06 5.74
CA ALA A 76 -5.79 -15.07 4.48
C ALA A 76 -4.60 -16.04 4.49
N ASP A 77 -4.42 -16.80 3.42
CA ASP A 77 -3.22 -17.58 3.19
C ASP A 77 -2.06 -16.68 2.66
N LEU A 78 -0.89 -17.29 2.39
CA LEU A 78 0.28 -16.54 1.92
C LEU A 78 0.06 -15.84 0.58
N ARG A 79 -0.74 -16.42 -0.33
CA ARG A 79 -1.04 -15.84 -1.63
C ARG A 79 -2.02 -14.68 -1.50
N GLU A 80 -3.05 -14.88 -0.70
CA GLU A 80 -4.06 -13.86 -0.38
C GLU A 80 -3.41 -12.68 0.35
N PHE A 81 -2.44 -12.95 1.24
CA PHE A 81 -1.67 -11.92 1.92
C PHE A 81 -0.78 -11.12 0.96
N ASP A 82 -0.10 -11.78 0.02
CA ASP A 82 0.71 -11.10 -1.00
C ASP A 82 -0.15 -10.24 -1.94
N LEU A 83 -1.34 -10.72 -2.30
CA LEU A 83 -2.32 -9.94 -3.03
C LEU A 83 -2.80 -8.72 -2.24
N ALA A 84 -3.16 -8.92 -0.97
CA ALA A 84 -3.57 -7.84 -0.08
C ALA A 84 -2.47 -6.78 0.10
N LEU A 85 -1.19 -7.21 0.20
CA LEU A 85 -0.05 -6.30 0.25
C LEU A 85 0.07 -5.47 -1.03
N SER A 86 -0.12 -6.09 -2.19
CA SER A 86 -0.06 -5.40 -3.49
C SER A 86 -1.19 -4.38 -3.64
N VAL A 87 -2.41 -4.76 -3.25
CA VAL A 87 -3.57 -3.86 -3.25
C VAL A 87 -3.39 -2.72 -2.25
N GLY A 88 -2.88 -3.01 -1.05
CA GLY A 88 -2.58 -2.00 -0.04
C GLY A 88 -1.58 -0.96 -0.51
N CYS A 89 -0.50 -1.40 -1.18
CA CYS A 89 0.48 -0.51 -1.78
C CYS A 89 -0.13 0.33 -2.92
N ALA A 90 -1.00 -0.25 -3.76
CA ALA A 90 -1.69 0.49 -4.82
C ALA A 90 -2.57 1.61 -4.23
N VAL A 91 -3.33 1.31 -3.18
CA VAL A 91 -4.16 2.32 -2.47
C VAL A 91 -3.29 3.43 -1.88
N GLU A 92 -2.13 3.08 -1.30
CA GLU A 92 -1.21 4.08 -0.75
C GLU A 92 -0.59 4.96 -1.85
N LEU A 93 -0.28 4.41 -3.03
CA LEU A 93 0.21 5.19 -4.17
C LEU A 93 -0.86 6.15 -4.70
N ILE A 94 -2.12 5.71 -4.80
CA ILE A 94 -3.25 6.58 -5.18
C ILE A 94 -3.41 7.70 -4.16
N HIS A 95 -3.36 7.38 -2.87
CA HIS A 95 -3.40 8.39 -1.81
C HIS A 95 -2.25 9.39 -1.92
N THR A 96 -1.02 8.92 -2.15
CA THR A 96 0.14 9.81 -2.36
C THR A 96 -0.06 10.71 -3.57
N ALA A 97 -0.57 10.19 -4.68
CA ALA A 97 -0.87 10.97 -5.87
C ALA A 97 -1.92 12.05 -5.60
N SER A 98 -2.97 11.74 -4.80
CA SER A 98 -3.97 12.74 -4.42
C SER A 98 -3.36 13.86 -3.58
N LEU A 99 -2.44 13.55 -2.66
CA LEU A 99 -1.76 14.56 -1.86
C LEU A 99 -0.86 15.47 -2.71
N VAL A 100 -0.12 14.91 -3.68
CA VAL A 100 0.67 15.70 -4.63
C VAL A 100 -0.22 16.63 -5.43
N HIS A 101 -1.38 16.14 -5.88
CA HIS A 101 -2.35 16.92 -6.63
C HIS A 101 -2.90 18.09 -5.79
N ASP A 102 -3.27 17.83 -4.54
CA ASP A 102 -3.79 18.85 -3.65
C ASP A 102 -2.75 19.96 -3.36
N ASP A 103 -1.46 19.61 -3.30
CA ASP A 103 -0.37 20.55 -3.04
C ASP A 103 -0.04 21.47 -4.20
N LEU A 104 -0.53 21.21 -5.42
CA LEU A 104 -0.21 22.02 -6.61
C LEU A 104 -0.65 23.48 -6.46
N PRO A 105 0.05 24.42 -7.13
CA PRO A 105 -0.27 25.86 -7.06
C PRO A 105 -1.70 26.21 -7.45
N CYS A 106 -2.36 25.39 -8.26
CA CYS A 106 -3.76 25.60 -8.68
C CYS A 106 -4.79 25.12 -7.65
N PHE A 107 -4.34 24.49 -6.55
CA PHE A 107 -5.15 24.02 -5.42
C PHE A 107 -4.67 24.68 -4.12
N ASP A 108 -4.05 23.94 -3.22
CA ASP A 108 -3.65 24.44 -1.90
C ASP A 108 -2.36 25.27 -1.93
N ASP A 109 -1.57 25.20 -3.00
CA ASP A 109 -0.25 25.84 -3.14
C ASP A 109 0.64 25.64 -1.91
N ALA A 110 0.64 24.38 -1.40
CA ALA A 110 1.34 24.06 -0.17
C ALA A 110 2.85 24.03 -0.39
N ALA A 111 3.60 24.78 0.42
CA ALA A 111 5.07 24.78 0.36
C ALA A 111 5.68 23.53 0.99
N THR A 112 5.01 22.95 1.98
CA THR A 112 5.52 21.79 2.72
C THR A 112 4.43 20.77 3.01
N ARG A 113 4.82 19.49 3.05
CA ARG A 113 3.97 18.38 3.50
C ARG A 113 4.80 17.44 4.39
N ARG A 114 4.26 17.08 5.57
CA ARG A 114 4.94 16.22 6.55
C ARG A 114 6.34 16.73 6.93
N GLY A 115 6.53 18.05 6.97
CA GLY A 115 7.80 18.68 7.30
C GLY A 115 8.86 18.65 6.17
N GLN A 116 8.50 18.18 4.98
CA GLN A 116 9.35 18.17 3.80
C GLN A 116 8.79 19.13 2.73
N PRO A 117 9.64 19.70 1.84
CA PRO A 117 9.16 20.45 0.69
C PRO A 117 8.20 19.62 -0.16
N THR A 118 7.19 20.28 -0.74
CA THR A 118 6.28 19.63 -1.70
C THR A 118 6.99 19.31 -3.02
N VAL A 119 6.37 18.44 -3.83
CA VAL A 119 6.98 17.96 -5.09
C VAL A 119 7.19 19.09 -6.11
N HIS A 120 6.27 20.07 -6.14
CA HIS A 120 6.35 21.18 -7.08
C HIS A 120 7.29 22.28 -6.62
#